data_de98bfbc3361d23779754b00233c623f
#
_entry.id   de98bfbc3361d23779754b00233c623f
#
_cell.length_a   1.000
_cell.length_b   1.000
_cell.length_c   1.000
_cell.angle_alpha   90.00
_cell.angle_beta   90.00
_cell.angle_gamma   90.00
#
_symmetry.space_group_name_H-M   'P 1'
#
loop_
_entity.id
_entity.type
_entity.pdbx_description
1 polymer ?
#
loop_
_entity_poly.entity_id
_entity_poly.type
_entity_poly.pdbx_seq_one_letter_code
_entity_poly.pdbx_strand_id
1 'polypeptide(L)'
;MIVTIITVCRNHAQELERTIRSVESQTWQEKEYLVIDGASTDDSLDVIKAHEASITRWVSEPDQGIYEAMNKGVKMAQGEWVIFMNAGDTFAGDDTLQRVFGNPLDADVIYGDVIKGELVKKAEAPRNAHRMFYCHQSAFVRTSCLREFPFDIRHKMSADFKQVKQLFLSGKRFRQLDFPVANFDTQGVSNRNRSAGLYDNIQVIRETDRLWEQVRLLPRLWITYLICRIRGK
;
A
#
# COMPACT_ATOMS: atom_id res chain seq x y z
N MET A 1 -19.95 8.31 1.31
CA MET A 1 -18.94 7.43 2.00
C MET A 1 -17.57 7.99 1.73
N ILE A 2 -16.89 8.48 2.75
CA ILE A 2 -15.61 9.16 2.60
C ILE A 2 -14.48 8.15 2.50
N VAL A 3 -13.62 8.28 1.47
CA VAL A 3 -12.37 7.55 1.33
C VAL A 3 -11.20 8.49 1.61
N THR A 4 -10.27 8.08 2.46
CA THR A 4 -9.00 8.78 2.66
C THR A 4 -7.94 8.20 1.73
N ILE A 5 -7.36 9.05 0.89
CA ILE A 5 -6.18 8.73 0.08
C ILE A 5 -4.97 9.24 0.85
N ILE A 6 -3.97 8.39 1.08
CA ILE A 6 -2.75 8.76 1.77
C ILE A 6 -1.58 8.63 0.81
N THR A 7 -0.90 9.73 0.55
CA THR A 7 0.38 9.75 -0.17
C THR A 7 1.51 9.93 0.84
N VAL A 8 2.48 9.02 0.81
CA VAL A 8 3.74 9.20 1.53
C VAL A 8 4.85 9.51 0.54
N CYS A 9 5.71 10.47 0.87
CA CYS A 9 6.82 10.87 0.02
C CYS A 9 8.06 11.24 0.85
N ARG A 10 9.24 11.10 0.22
CA ARG A 10 10.50 11.66 0.71
C ARG A 10 11.48 11.82 -0.43
N ASN A 11 11.81 13.06 -0.79
CA ASN A 11 12.73 13.41 -1.88
C ASN A 11 12.31 12.79 -3.25
N HIS A 12 11.04 12.99 -3.61
CA HIS A 12 10.42 12.48 -4.84
C HIS A 12 9.42 13.50 -5.42
N ALA A 13 9.86 14.75 -5.64
CA ALA A 13 9.00 15.87 -6.05
C ALA A 13 8.20 15.59 -7.33
N GLN A 14 8.84 15.06 -8.38
CA GLN A 14 8.19 14.80 -9.67
C GLN A 14 7.16 13.66 -9.57
N GLU A 15 7.53 12.60 -8.86
CA GLU A 15 6.63 11.46 -8.60
C GLU A 15 5.44 11.89 -7.74
N LEU A 16 5.66 12.74 -6.74
CA LEU A 16 4.62 13.30 -5.89
C LEU A 16 3.62 14.12 -6.71
N GLU A 17 4.10 15.01 -7.59
CA GLU A 17 3.23 15.82 -8.44
C GLU A 17 2.35 14.94 -9.34
N ARG A 18 2.91 13.89 -9.94
CA ARG A 18 2.14 12.92 -10.75
C ARG A 18 1.03 12.24 -9.94
N THR A 19 1.33 11.84 -8.70
CA THR A 19 0.35 11.21 -7.81
C THR A 19 -0.75 12.19 -7.42
N ILE A 20 -0.41 13.43 -7.03
CA ILE A 20 -1.38 14.47 -6.66
C ILE A 20 -2.35 14.71 -7.82
N ARG A 21 -1.85 14.91 -9.04
CA ARG A 21 -2.69 15.12 -10.23
C ARG A 21 -3.65 13.96 -10.48
N SER A 22 -3.21 12.72 -10.23
CA SER A 22 -4.07 11.53 -10.35
C SER A 22 -5.15 11.46 -9.28
N VAL A 23 -4.92 12.01 -8.09
CA VAL A 23 -5.93 12.13 -7.03
C VAL A 23 -6.92 13.27 -7.35
N GLU A 24 -6.42 14.37 -7.89
CA GLU A 24 -7.23 15.52 -8.31
C GLU A 24 -8.22 15.13 -9.42
N SER A 25 -7.77 14.32 -10.39
CA SER A 25 -8.62 13.91 -11.53
C SER A 25 -9.75 12.96 -11.16
N GLN A 26 -9.74 12.36 -9.94
CA GLN A 26 -10.82 11.43 -9.55
C GLN A 26 -12.19 12.10 -9.49
N THR A 27 -13.15 11.52 -10.20
CA THR A 27 -14.53 12.05 -10.32
C THR A 27 -15.33 11.94 -9.02
N TRP A 28 -14.97 11.02 -8.12
CA TRP A 28 -15.57 10.85 -6.80
C TRP A 28 -15.25 12.02 -5.87
N GLN A 29 -16.28 12.72 -5.37
CA GLN A 29 -16.10 13.95 -4.58
C GLN A 29 -15.92 13.70 -3.07
N GLU A 30 -16.46 12.61 -2.53
CA GLU A 30 -16.37 12.30 -1.11
C GLU A 30 -15.00 11.67 -0.77
N LYS A 31 -13.94 12.45 -0.97
CA LYS A 31 -12.56 12.03 -0.67
C LYS A 31 -11.86 12.99 0.27
N GLU A 32 -11.08 12.43 1.18
CA GLU A 32 -10.08 13.13 1.98
C GLU A 32 -8.70 12.81 1.40
N TYR A 33 -7.88 13.80 1.18
CA TYR A 33 -6.52 13.61 0.67
C TYR A 33 -5.48 14.05 1.68
N LEU A 34 -4.62 13.14 2.10
CA LEU A 34 -3.54 13.36 3.07
C LEU A 34 -2.18 13.15 2.41
N VAL A 35 -1.25 14.08 2.64
CA VAL A 35 0.15 13.94 2.21
C VAL A 35 1.04 13.93 3.45
N ILE A 36 1.87 12.87 3.57
CA ILE A 36 2.82 12.68 4.66
C ILE A 36 4.22 12.74 4.05
N ASP A 37 4.89 13.83 4.27
CA ASP A 37 6.26 14.06 3.81
C ASP A 37 7.27 13.72 4.91
N GLY A 38 8.26 12.91 4.58
CA GLY A 38 9.33 12.44 5.47
C GLY A 38 10.47 13.44 5.64
N ALA A 39 10.17 14.75 5.80
CA ALA A 39 11.14 15.84 5.85
C ALA A 39 12.01 15.88 4.58
N SER A 40 11.40 16.02 3.43
CA SER A 40 12.09 16.16 2.14
C SER A 40 12.96 17.41 2.09
N THR A 41 14.06 17.31 1.36
CA THR A 41 15.03 18.40 1.14
C THR A 41 15.12 18.82 -0.33
N ASP A 42 14.33 18.20 -1.20
CA ASP A 42 14.12 18.58 -2.59
C ASP A 42 12.88 19.48 -2.73
N ASP A 43 12.39 19.67 -3.94
CA ASP A 43 11.24 20.51 -4.26
C ASP A 43 9.88 19.90 -3.82
N SER A 44 9.87 18.77 -3.08
CA SER A 44 8.62 18.09 -2.66
C SER A 44 7.69 19.02 -1.87
N LEU A 45 8.22 19.86 -0.98
CA LEU A 45 7.41 20.82 -0.21
C LEU A 45 6.79 21.91 -1.08
N ASP A 46 7.50 22.35 -2.13
CA ASP A 46 6.98 23.34 -3.06
C ASP A 46 5.85 22.75 -3.92
N VAL A 47 5.98 21.49 -4.31
CA VAL A 47 4.89 20.73 -4.97
C VAL A 47 3.66 20.63 -4.05
N ILE A 48 3.83 20.26 -2.78
CA ILE A 48 2.71 20.19 -1.82
C ILE A 48 1.99 21.54 -1.72
N LYS A 49 2.73 22.63 -1.55
CA LYS A 49 2.17 24.01 -1.44
C LYS A 49 1.47 24.44 -2.72
N ALA A 50 2.01 24.09 -3.89
CA ALA A 50 1.39 24.41 -5.18
C ALA A 50 0.02 23.72 -5.36
N HIS A 51 -0.20 22.58 -4.73
CA HIS A 51 -1.43 21.79 -4.79
C HIS A 51 -2.26 21.83 -3.49
N GLU A 52 -1.98 22.77 -2.57
CA GLU A 52 -2.60 22.80 -1.24
C GLU A 52 -4.13 22.88 -1.27
N ALA A 53 -4.70 23.48 -2.31
CA ALA A 53 -6.15 23.56 -2.48
C ALA A 53 -6.84 22.19 -2.66
N SER A 54 -6.13 21.19 -3.14
CA SER A 54 -6.63 19.82 -3.35
C SER A 54 -6.28 18.86 -2.20
N ILE A 55 -5.33 19.24 -1.35
CA ILE A 55 -4.84 18.46 -0.22
C ILE A 55 -5.61 18.84 1.04
N THR A 56 -6.36 17.92 1.62
CA THR A 56 -7.15 18.17 2.84
C THR A 56 -6.24 18.52 4.03
N ARG A 57 -5.15 17.79 4.20
CA ARG A 57 -4.12 18.05 5.22
C ARG A 57 -2.80 17.43 4.79
N TRP A 58 -1.72 18.06 5.21
CA TRP A 58 -0.38 17.51 5.04
C TRP A 58 0.50 17.76 6.27
N VAL A 59 1.55 16.97 6.40
CA VAL A 59 2.58 17.11 7.44
C VAL A 59 3.92 16.79 6.82
N SER A 60 4.97 17.55 7.21
CA SER A 60 6.35 17.30 6.85
C SER A 60 7.17 17.17 8.13
N GLU A 61 7.62 15.97 8.43
CA GLU A 61 8.44 15.67 9.60
C GLU A 61 9.24 14.39 9.38
N PRO A 62 10.40 14.22 10.06
CA PRO A 62 11.18 12.99 9.93
C PRO A 62 10.38 11.75 10.29
N ASP A 63 10.66 10.65 9.58
CA ASP A 63 10.14 9.32 9.86
C ASP A 63 11.26 8.25 9.88
N GLN A 64 10.97 7.09 10.47
CA GLN A 64 11.85 5.93 10.51
C GLN A 64 11.66 5.00 9.30
N GLY A 65 10.97 5.46 8.26
CA GLY A 65 10.68 4.77 7.01
C GLY A 65 9.21 4.83 6.61
N ILE A 66 8.92 4.36 5.40
CA ILE A 66 7.63 4.47 4.73
C ILE A 66 6.44 4.01 5.60
N TYR A 67 6.60 2.93 6.37
CA TYR A 67 5.51 2.38 7.18
C TYR A 67 5.18 3.24 8.41
N GLU A 68 6.14 3.98 8.95
CA GLU A 68 5.84 4.97 9.99
C GLU A 68 5.05 6.14 9.41
N ALA A 69 5.45 6.65 8.23
CA ALA A 69 4.70 7.68 7.53
C ALA A 69 3.27 7.21 7.20
N MET A 70 3.09 5.97 6.73
CA MET A 70 1.76 5.39 6.51
C MET A 70 0.93 5.32 7.81
N ASN A 71 1.53 4.89 8.93
CA ASN A 71 0.85 4.87 10.23
C ASN A 71 0.45 6.26 10.72
N LYS A 72 1.27 7.30 10.45
CA LYS A 72 0.90 8.71 10.72
C LYS A 72 -0.35 9.10 9.91
N GLY A 73 -0.35 8.80 8.61
CA GLY A 73 -1.51 9.05 7.76
C GLY A 73 -2.78 8.36 8.26
N VAL A 74 -2.71 7.07 8.67
CA VAL A 74 -3.86 6.34 9.24
C VAL A 74 -4.40 6.98 10.52
N LYS A 75 -3.53 7.51 11.38
CA LYS A 75 -3.96 8.23 12.60
C LYS A 75 -4.72 9.50 12.26
N MET A 76 -4.35 10.19 11.18
CA MET A 76 -4.98 11.42 10.71
C MET A 76 -6.25 11.17 9.90
N ALA A 77 -6.42 10.01 9.27
CA ALA A 77 -7.51 9.67 8.37
C ALA A 77 -8.88 9.77 9.07
N GLN A 78 -9.84 10.42 8.41
CA GLN A 78 -11.23 10.55 8.85
C GLN A 78 -12.22 9.73 8.02
N GLY A 79 -11.78 9.28 6.83
CA GLY A 79 -12.59 8.45 5.96
C GLY A 79 -12.83 7.06 6.55
N GLU A 80 -13.91 6.45 6.12
CA GLU A 80 -14.26 5.06 6.48
C GLU A 80 -13.27 4.05 5.85
N TRP A 81 -12.74 4.42 4.69
CA TRP A 81 -11.80 3.63 3.90
C TRP A 81 -10.49 4.38 3.70
N VAL A 82 -9.40 3.64 3.62
CA VAL A 82 -8.08 4.17 3.29
C VAL A 82 -7.51 3.42 2.10
N ILE A 83 -6.92 4.16 1.17
CA ILE A 83 -6.00 3.65 0.16
C ILE A 83 -4.67 4.39 0.26
N PHE A 84 -3.57 3.66 0.07
CA PHE A 84 -2.23 4.26 -0.04
C PHE A 84 -1.86 4.41 -1.51
N MET A 85 -1.64 5.66 -1.92
CA MET A 85 -1.16 6.02 -3.23
C MET A 85 0.17 6.76 -3.04
N ASN A 86 1.27 5.99 -2.93
CA ASN A 86 2.58 6.57 -2.62
C ASN A 86 3.08 7.44 -3.78
N ALA A 87 4.04 8.32 -3.52
CA ALA A 87 4.65 9.14 -4.57
C ALA A 87 5.17 8.26 -5.71
N GLY A 88 4.66 8.51 -6.92
CA GLY A 88 4.90 7.72 -8.13
C GLY A 88 3.73 6.83 -8.55
N ASP A 89 2.93 6.33 -7.61
CA ASP A 89 1.74 5.54 -7.91
C ASP A 89 0.59 6.46 -8.36
N THR A 90 -0.30 5.95 -9.22
CA THR A 90 -1.48 6.69 -9.69
C THR A 90 -2.71 5.77 -9.75
N PHE A 91 -3.90 6.33 -9.74
CA PHE A 91 -5.10 5.56 -10.05
C PHE A 91 -5.06 5.06 -11.49
N ALA A 92 -5.68 3.91 -11.76
CA ALA A 92 -5.72 3.32 -13.09
C ALA A 92 -6.63 4.09 -14.07
N GLY A 93 -7.55 4.90 -13.55
CA GLY A 93 -8.44 5.77 -14.32
C GLY A 93 -9.10 6.82 -13.43
N ASP A 94 -9.62 7.88 -14.02
CA ASP A 94 -10.23 9.01 -13.29
C ASP A 94 -11.56 8.64 -12.63
N ASP A 95 -12.18 7.54 -13.02
CA ASP A 95 -13.43 7.00 -12.47
C ASP A 95 -13.21 5.87 -11.44
N THR A 96 -11.97 5.57 -11.10
CA THR A 96 -11.64 4.40 -10.25
C THR A 96 -12.40 4.45 -8.92
N LEU A 97 -12.38 5.57 -8.21
CA LEU A 97 -13.11 5.70 -6.94
C LEU A 97 -14.63 5.58 -7.12
N GLN A 98 -15.18 6.15 -8.19
CA GLN A 98 -16.60 6.05 -8.52
C GLN A 98 -17.01 4.59 -8.76
N ARG A 99 -16.19 3.82 -9.46
CA ARG A 99 -16.43 2.39 -9.73
C ARG A 99 -16.39 1.55 -8.46
N VAL A 100 -15.52 1.90 -7.52
CA VAL A 100 -15.40 1.20 -6.23
C VAL A 100 -16.54 1.56 -5.30
N PHE A 101 -16.83 2.85 -5.11
CA PHE A 101 -17.73 3.35 -4.08
C PHE A 101 -19.15 3.67 -4.56
N GLY A 102 -19.41 3.58 -5.85
CA GLY A 102 -20.74 3.83 -6.44
C GLY A 102 -21.80 2.78 -6.08
N ASN A 103 -21.41 1.65 -5.46
CA ASN A 103 -22.31 0.60 -4.99
C ASN A 103 -22.03 0.27 -3.51
N PRO A 104 -23.03 -0.26 -2.77
CA PRO A 104 -22.82 -0.72 -1.39
C PRO A 104 -21.72 -1.77 -1.29
N LEU A 105 -20.92 -1.66 -0.25
CA LEU A 105 -19.75 -2.51 -0.03
C LEU A 105 -19.89 -3.26 1.31
N ASP A 106 -19.98 -4.58 1.23
CA ASP A 106 -19.97 -5.47 2.40
C ASP A 106 -18.63 -6.22 2.46
N ALA A 107 -17.58 -5.49 2.89
CA ALA A 107 -16.24 -6.00 3.03
C ALA A 107 -15.45 -5.17 4.06
N ASP A 108 -14.30 -5.70 4.46
CA ASP A 108 -13.32 -5.00 5.30
C ASP A 108 -12.10 -4.59 4.48
N VAL A 109 -11.84 -5.32 3.40
CA VAL A 109 -10.78 -5.03 2.41
C VAL A 109 -11.34 -5.22 1.00
N ILE A 110 -11.19 -4.20 0.15
CA ILE A 110 -11.54 -4.25 -1.26
C ILE A 110 -10.24 -4.10 -2.05
N TYR A 111 -9.97 -4.97 -2.99
CA TYR A 111 -8.74 -4.93 -3.75
C TYR A 111 -8.95 -5.37 -5.19
N GLY A 112 -8.10 -4.88 -6.08
CA GLY A 112 -8.18 -5.22 -7.49
C GLY A 112 -6.81 -5.48 -8.10
N ASP A 113 -6.80 -5.55 -9.43
CA ASP A 113 -5.59 -5.68 -10.21
C ASP A 113 -4.70 -4.43 -10.09
N VAL A 114 -3.45 -4.53 -10.51
CA VAL A 114 -2.51 -3.41 -10.60
C VAL A 114 -1.81 -3.41 -11.95
N ILE A 115 -1.63 -2.24 -12.53
CA ILE A 115 -0.84 -2.05 -13.76
C ILE A 115 0.62 -1.82 -13.36
N LYS A 116 1.54 -2.55 -13.98
CA LYS A 116 3.00 -2.42 -13.80
C LYS A 116 3.65 -2.23 -15.18
N GLY A 117 3.98 -0.99 -15.52
CA GLY A 117 4.34 -0.66 -16.90
C GLY A 117 3.20 -0.99 -17.85
N GLU A 118 3.44 -1.85 -18.84
CA GLU A 118 2.43 -2.30 -19.80
C GLU A 118 1.63 -3.54 -19.36
N LEU A 119 1.97 -4.14 -18.21
CA LEU A 119 1.41 -5.40 -17.76
C LEU A 119 0.37 -5.20 -16.68
N VAL A 120 -0.79 -5.84 -16.83
CA VAL A 120 -1.77 -5.97 -15.75
C VAL A 120 -1.42 -7.18 -14.91
N LYS A 121 -1.00 -6.93 -13.66
CA LYS A 121 -0.82 -7.98 -12.66
C LYS A 121 -2.16 -8.24 -11.99
N LYS A 122 -2.70 -9.43 -12.22
CA LYS A 122 -3.97 -9.87 -11.63
C LYS A 122 -3.83 -10.08 -10.12
N ALA A 123 -4.84 -9.62 -9.39
CA ALA A 123 -5.04 -10.01 -8.01
C ALA A 123 -5.51 -11.46 -7.91
N GLU A 124 -5.17 -12.12 -6.81
CA GLU A 124 -5.52 -13.52 -6.58
C GLU A 124 -6.59 -13.63 -5.48
N ALA A 125 -7.31 -14.74 -5.42
CA ALA A 125 -8.26 -15.01 -4.34
C ALA A 125 -7.58 -14.98 -2.96
N PRO A 126 -8.27 -14.52 -1.90
CA PRO A 126 -7.72 -14.43 -0.56
C PRO A 126 -7.25 -15.81 -0.06
N ARG A 127 -6.02 -15.87 0.42
CA ARG A 127 -5.44 -17.10 0.98
C ARG A 127 -4.25 -16.82 1.89
N ASN A 128 -4.01 -17.72 2.82
CA ASN A 128 -2.76 -17.71 3.58
C ASN A 128 -1.60 -18.21 2.67
N ALA A 129 -0.66 -17.33 2.35
CA ALA A 129 0.40 -17.59 1.39
C ALA A 129 1.75 -17.00 1.87
N HIS A 130 2.82 -17.36 1.16
CA HIS A 130 4.17 -16.83 1.40
C HIS A 130 4.42 -15.46 0.74
N ARG A 131 3.39 -14.90 0.07
CA ARG A 131 3.40 -13.59 -0.59
C ARG A 131 2.00 -12.99 -0.57
N MET A 132 1.91 -11.69 -0.81
CA MET A 132 0.62 -11.00 -0.97
C MET A 132 -0.12 -11.52 -2.19
N PHE A 133 -1.44 -11.65 -2.07
CA PHE A 133 -2.36 -12.04 -3.15
C PHE A 133 -2.90 -10.83 -3.94
N TYR A 134 -2.60 -9.59 -3.50
CA TYR A 134 -2.83 -8.34 -4.24
C TYR A 134 -1.64 -7.39 -4.07
N CYS A 135 -1.63 -6.28 -4.78
CA CYS A 135 -0.67 -5.21 -4.59
C CYS A 135 -1.22 -4.21 -3.56
N HIS A 136 -0.40 -3.78 -2.61
CA HIS A 136 -0.80 -2.86 -1.54
C HIS A 136 -1.50 -1.60 -2.07
N GLN A 137 -0.98 -1.01 -3.16
CA GLN A 137 -1.51 0.19 -3.79
C GLN A 137 -2.85 -0.02 -4.52
N SER A 138 -3.29 -1.26 -4.68
CA SER A 138 -4.57 -1.58 -5.30
C SER A 138 -5.64 -2.01 -4.29
N ALA A 139 -5.50 -1.62 -3.03
CA ALA A 139 -6.41 -2.04 -1.97
C ALA A 139 -6.95 -0.87 -1.14
N PHE A 140 -8.26 -0.91 -0.92
CA PHE A 140 -8.97 -0.08 0.04
C PHE A 140 -9.21 -0.91 1.30
N VAL A 141 -8.77 -0.41 2.43
CA VAL A 141 -8.91 -1.10 3.73
C VAL A 141 -9.73 -0.21 4.66
N ARG A 142 -10.65 -0.80 5.41
CA ARG A 142 -11.38 -0.04 6.43
C ARG A 142 -10.41 0.61 7.42
N THR A 143 -10.61 1.88 7.71
CA THR A 143 -9.77 2.64 8.64
C THR A 143 -9.68 1.98 10.01
N SER A 144 -10.78 1.38 10.47
CA SER A 144 -10.81 0.60 11.72
C SER A 144 -9.87 -0.61 11.68
N CYS A 145 -9.79 -1.30 10.55
CA CYS A 145 -8.87 -2.43 10.37
C CYS A 145 -7.40 -2.01 10.39
N LEU A 146 -7.07 -0.87 9.76
CA LEU A 146 -5.72 -0.31 9.79
C LEU A 146 -5.30 0.15 11.19
N ARG A 147 -6.26 0.62 11.99
CA ARG A 147 -6.01 0.99 13.39
C ARG A 147 -5.89 -0.21 14.31
N GLU A 148 -6.63 -1.29 14.03
CA GLU A 148 -6.53 -2.57 14.75
C GLU A 148 -5.21 -3.28 14.44
N PHE A 149 -4.76 -3.25 13.19
CA PHE A 149 -3.53 -3.86 12.68
C PHE A 149 -2.64 -2.82 12.00
N PRO A 150 -1.97 -1.93 12.76
CA PRO A 150 -1.05 -0.95 12.20
C PRO A 150 0.16 -1.63 11.55
N PHE A 151 0.83 -0.94 10.64
CA PHE A 151 2.08 -1.43 10.07
C PHE A 151 3.13 -1.60 11.16
N ASP A 152 3.71 -2.78 11.27
CA ASP A 152 4.81 -3.06 12.19
C ASP A 152 6.13 -2.55 11.62
N ILE A 153 6.58 -1.41 12.12
CA ILE A 153 7.78 -0.71 11.62
C ILE A 153 9.08 -1.49 11.79
N ARG A 154 9.10 -2.60 12.53
CA ARG A 154 10.24 -3.52 12.62
C ARG A 154 10.48 -4.24 11.28
N HIS A 155 9.41 -4.48 10.50
CA HIS A 155 9.46 -5.07 9.17
C HIS A 155 9.65 -3.96 8.12
N LYS A 156 10.90 -3.65 7.80
CA LYS A 156 11.24 -2.54 6.90
C LYS A 156 10.81 -2.75 5.44
N MET A 157 10.59 -4.01 5.03
CA MET A 157 10.27 -4.38 3.64
C MET A 157 8.91 -5.06 3.49
N SER A 158 8.30 -5.53 4.57
CA SER A 158 7.16 -6.46 4.52
C SER A 158 6.10 -6.19 5.60
N ALA A 159 6.02 -4.96 6.14
CA ALA A 159 4.98 -4.62 7.11
C ALA A 159 3.58 -4.67 6.47
N ASP A 160 3.45 -4.35 5.19
CA ASP A 160 2.24 -4.51 4.39
C ASP A 160 1.84 -6.00 4.27
N PHE A 161 2.80 -6.87 3.99
CA PHE A 161 2.55 -8.32 3.96
C PHE A 161 2.10 -8.84 5.33
N LYS A 162 2.73 -8.39 6.42
CA LYS A 162 2.31 -8.74 7.79
C LYS A 162 0.88 -8.32 8.07
N GLN A 163 0.54 -7.08 7.72
CA GLN A 163 -0.80 -6.53 7.90
C GLN A 163 -1.85 -7.34 7.13
N VAL A 164 -1.61 -7.64 5.85
CA VAL A 164 -2.52 -8.47 5.04
C VAL A 164 -2.73 -9.85 5.64
N LYS A 165 -1.67 -10.48 6.18
CA LYS A 165 -1.78 -11.77 6.88
C LYS A 165 -2.62 -11.64 8.15
N GLN A 166 -2.40 -10.61 8.96
CA GLN A 166 -3.18 -10.37 10.18
C GLN A 166 -4.67 -10.16 9.86
N LEU A 167 -4.99 -9.36 8.85
CA LEU A 167 -6.37 -9.17 8.37
C LEU A 167 -7.00 -10.49 7.92
N PHE A 168 -6.26 -11.29 7.13
CA PHE A 168 -6.76 -12.58 6.67
C PHE A 168 -6.96 -13.58 7.82
N LEU A 169 -5.98 -13.71 8.72
CA LEU A 169 -6.04 -14.66 9.83
C LEU A 169 -7.07 -14.27 10.90
N SER A 170 -7.41 -12.99 11.00
CA SER A 170 -8.49 -12.51 11.88
C SER A 170 -9.89 -12.65 11.28
N GLY A 171 -10.03 -13.23 10.09
CA GLY A 171 -11.31 -13.49 9.44
C GLY A 171 -11.97 -12.26 8.83
N LYS A 172 -11.21 -11.19 8.55
CA LYS A 172 -11.75 -10.01 7.83
C LYS A 172 -12.23 -10.41 6.44
N ARG A 173 -13.28 -9.74 5.95
CA ARG A 173 -13.92 -10.05 4.67
C ARG A 173 -13.20 -9.31 3.54
N PHE A 174 -12.77 -10.06 2.53
CA PHE A 174 -12.09 -9.55 1.35
C PHE A 174 -13.03 -9.59 0.14
N ARG A 175 -13.07 -8.49 -0.63
CA ARG A 175 -13.78 -8.40 -1.90
C ARG A 175 -12.80 -8.09 -3.03
N GLN A 176 -12.68 -9.00 -3.98
CA GLN A 176 -11.88 -8.80 -5.17
C GLN A 176 -12.69 -8.07 -6.25
N LEU A 177 -12.07 -7.06 -6.86
CA LEU A 177 -12.55 -6.37 -8.05
C LEU A 177 -11.97 -7.04 -9.30
N ASP A 178 -12.66 -6.90 -10.42
CA ASP A 178 -12.28 -7.47 -11.73
C ASP A 178 -11.56 -6.47 -12.65
N PHE A 179 -11.10 -5.34 -12.08
CA PHE A 179 -10.44 -4.27 -12.82
C PHE A 179 -9.20 -3.74 -12.06
N PRO A 180 -8.27 -3.10 -12.78
CA PRO A 180 -7.12 -2.47 -12.16
C PRO A 180 -7.53 -1.21 -11.39
N VAL A 181 -6.95 -1.07 -10.18
CA VAL A 181 -7.18 0.08 -9.28
C VAL A 181 -6.06 1.12 -9.42
N ALA A 182 -4.82 0.67 -9.60
CA ALA A 182 -3.66 1.56 -9.60
C ALA A 182 -2.65 1.19 -10.68
N ASN A 183 -1.89 2.22 -11.11
CA ASN A 183 -0.61 2.06 -11.79
C ASN A 183 0.49 2.11 -10.74
N PHE A 184 1.30 1.07 -10.65
CA PHE A 184 2.38 0.94 -9.69
C PHE A 184 3.69 1.47 -10.26
N ASP A 185 4.35 2.37 -9.54
CA ASP A 185 5.68 2.81 -9.90
C ASP A 185 6.72 1.72 -9.61
N THR A 186 7.37 1.24 -10.68
CA THR A 186 8.37 0.17 -10.59
C THR A 186 9.74 0.63 -10.08
N GLN A 187 9.96 1.94 -9.91
CA GLN A 187 11.23 2.50 -9.45
C GLN A 187 11.37 2.55 -7.91
N GLY A 188 10.33 2.16 -7.17
CA GLY A 188 10.28 2.18 -5.72
C GLY A 188 11.30 1.26 -5.02
N VAL A 189 11.52 1.52 -3.72
CA VAL A 189 12.53 0.86 -2.86
C VAL A 189 12.37 -0.66 -2.80
N SER A 190 11.14 -1.18 -2.85
CA SER A 190 10.85 -2.62 -2.77
C SER A 190 11.43 -3.46 -3.91
N ASN A 191 11.72 -2.84 -5.06
CA ASN A 191 12.31 -3.54 -6.21
C ASN A 191 13.83 -3.60 -6.17
N ARG A 192 14.49 -2.77 -5.36
CA ARG A 192 15.96 -2.65 -5.31
C ARG A 192 16.64 -3.68 -4.41
N ASN A 193 15.94 -4.23 -3.41
CA ASN A 193 16.51 -5.18 -2.43
C ASN A 193 15.61 -6.39 -2.20
N ARG A 194 15.55 -7.26 -3.22
CA ARG A 194 14.67 -8.42 -3.22
C ARG A 194 15.00 -9.43 -2.10
N SER A 195 16.28 -9.65 -1.81
CA SER A 195 16.68 -10.61 -0.77
C SER A 195 16.27 -10.17 0.63
N ALA A 196 16.38 -8.88 0.93
CA ALA A 196 15.92 -8.33 2.21
C ALA A 196 14.39 -8.50 2.37
N GLY A 197 13.61 -8.24 1.32
CA GLY A 197 12.16 -8.46 1.34
C GLY A 197 11.79 -9.94 1.54
N LEU A 198 12.48 -10.86 0.89
CA LEU A 198 12.25 -12.30 1.08
C LEU A 198 12.57 -12.75 2.52
N TYR A 199 13.68 -12.24 3.09
CA TYR A 199 14.04 -12.55 4.48
C TYR A 199 13.01 -11.97 5.46
N ASP A 200 12.57 -10.75 5.24
CA ASP A 200 11.54 -10.11 6.07
C ASP A 200 10.21 -10.87 6.00
N ASN A 201 9.80 -11.36 4.81
CA ASN A 201 8.64 -12.25 4.65
C ASN A 201 8.78 -13.55 5.46
N ILE A 202 9.99 -14.12 5.56
CA ILE A 202 10.26 -15.30 6.40
C ILE A 202 9.97 -14.97 7.87
N GLN A 203 10.44 -13.81 8.36
CA GLN A 203 10.18 -13.38 9.73
C GLN A 203 8.68 -13.17 9.98
N VAL A 204 7.98 -12.49 9.06
CA VAL A 204 6.52 -12.31 9.14
C VAL A 204 5.80 -13.65 9.29
N ILE A 205 6.11 -14.65 8.45
CA ILE A 205 5.48 -15.98 8.54
C ILE A 205 5.78 -16.65 9.88
N ARG A 206 7.00 -16.54 10.40
CA ARG A 206 7.37 -17.08 11.70
C ARG A 206 6.62 -16.44 12.86
N GLU A 207 6.30 -15.15 12.76
CA GLU A 207 5.57 -14.40 13.78
C GLU A 207 4.05 -14.60 13.72
N THR A 208 3.49 -14.78 12.52
CA THR A 208 2.03 -14.73 12.33
C THR A 208 1.39 -16.11 12.18
N ASP A 209 2.11 -17.09 11.64
CA ASP A 209 1.54 -18.38 11.29
C ASP A 209 1.76 -19.46 12.34
N ARG A 210 0.80 -20.38 12.46
CA ARG A 210 0.94 -21.58 13.27
C ARG A 210 2.02 -22.50 12.69
N LEU A 211 2.63 -23.34 13.53
CA LEU A 211 3.76 -24.19 13.15
C LEU A 211 3.52 -25.01 11.87
N TRP A 212 2.37 -25.62 11.70
CA TRP A 212 2.07 -26.42 10.50
C TRP A 212 1.99 -25.57 9.21
N GLU A 213 1.52 -24.32 9.29
CA GLU A 213 1.57 -23.38 8.16
C GLU A 213 3.01 -22.94 7.86
N GLN A 214 3.82 -22.73 8.87
CA GLN A 214 5.24 -22.44 8.68
C GLN A 214 5.94 -23.56 7.92
N VAL A 215 5.69 -24.83 8.28
CA VAL A 215 6.22 -26.01 7.57
C VAL A 215 5.79 -26.02 6.09
N ARG A 216 4.56 -25.59 5.79
CA ARG A 216 4.05 -25.50 4.43
C ARG A 216 4.64 -24.33 3.61
N LEU A 217 4.81 -23.15 4.22
CA LEU A 217 5.12 -21.92 3.51
C LEU A 217 6.62 -21.61 3.44
N LEU A 218 7.38 -21.90 4.52
CA LEU A 218 8.79 -21.49 4.63
C LEU A 218 9.75 -22.21 3.68
N PRO A 219 9.64 -23.50 3.36
CA PRO A 219 10.63 -24.18 2.53
C PRO A 219 10.82 -23.53 1.17
N ARG A 220 9.72 -23.19 0.49
CA ARG A 220 9.76 -22.51 -0.81
C ARG A 220 10.40 -21.11 -0.69
N LEU A 221 10.08 -20.39 0.37
CA LEU A 221 10.59 -19.04 0.59
C LEU A 221 12.08 -19.05 0.90
N TRP A 222 12.55 -19.98 1.72
CA TRP A 222 13.97 -20.19 2.00
C TRP A 222 14.77 -20.52 0.74
N ILE A 223 14.28 -21.44 -0.10
CA ILE A 223 14.94 -21.78 -1.37
C ILE A 223 15.05 -20.53 -2.25
N THR A 224 13.96 -19.76 -2.40
CA THR A 224 13.95 -18.54 -3.20
C THR A 224 14.92 -17.49 -2.65
N TYR A 225 14.97 -17.31 -1.32
CA TYR A 225 15.90 -16.40 -0.65
C TYR A 225 17.37 -16.79 -0.90
N LEU A 226 17.73 -18.07 -0.73
CA LEU A 226 19.09 -18.55 -0.96
C LEU A 226 19.52 -18.33 -2.41
N ILE A 227 18.66 -18.68 -3.39
CA ILE A 227 18.94 -18.43 -4.81
C ILE A 227 19.14 -16.93 -5.08
N CYS A 228 18.31 -16.07 -4.46
CA CYS A 228 18.40 -14.63 -4.61
C CYS A 228 19.73 -14.10 -4.07
N ARG A 229 20.17 -14.55 -2.89
CA ARG A 229 21.47 -14.18 -2.28
C ARG A 229 22.66 -14.61 -3.14
N ILE A 230 22.65 -15.83 -3.66
CA ILE A 230 23.73 -16.36 -4.53
C ILE A 230 23.86 -15.51 -5.80
N ARG A 231 22.73 -14.98 -6.33
CA ARG A 231 22.70 -14.15 -7.54
C ARG A 231 22.98 -12.66 -7.27
N GLY A 232 23.30 -12.26 -6.05
CA GLY A 232 23.58 -10.87 -5.68
C GLY A 232 22.36 -9.92 -5.81
N LYS A 233 21.15 -10.43 -5.66
CA LYS A 233 19.89 -9.67 -5.82
C LYS A 233 19.15 -9.50 -4.50
#